data_f12159bf45497350ab399eb6ed530052
#
_entry.id   f12159bf45497350ab399eb6ed530052
#
_cell.length_a   1.000
_cell.length_b   1.000
_cell.length_c   1.000
_cell.angle_alpha   90.00
_cell.angle_beta   90.00
_cell.angle_gamma   90.00
#
_symmetry.space_group_name_H-M   'P 1'
#
loop_
_entity.id
_entity.type
_entity.pdbx_description
1 polymer ?
#
loop_
_entity_poly.entity_id
_entity_poly.type
_entity_poly.pdbx_seq_one_letter_code
_entity_poly.pdbx_strand_id
1 'polypeptide(L)'
;MVIRLEDNEFYKIINDILNNQEFLKLKEEFHHGISRYTHSLNVAKISYYLSKFLKLDYERITRAALLHDFYLDQELKNYNKLQTLVKHPLYASSNASLYFDIDNVSKNIIESHMFPLCKVMPKYKESLLVSFADKLAASKEMSCYKITTTCSIWILFIINMITVKMS
;
A
#
# COMPACT_ATOMS: atom_id res chain seq x y z
N MET A 1 6.46 17.65 19.42
CA MET A 1 7.91 17.32 19.33
C MET A 1 8.15 15.82 19.21
N VAL A 2 7.41 14.96 19.91
CA VAL A 2 7.53 13.48 19.81
C VAL A 2 7.23 12.96 18.39
N ILE A 3 6.21 13.47 17.73
CA ILE A 3 5.80 13.04 16.36
C ILE A 3 6.92 13.22 15.32
N ARG A 4 7.78 14.25 15.43
CA ARG A 4 8.90 14.49 14.50
C ARG A 4 10.08 13.52 14.66
N LEU A 5 10.30 12.96 15.84
CA LEU A 5 11.40 12.01 16.07
C LEU A 5 11.03 10.60 15.56
N GLU A 6 9.78 10.18 15.78
CA GLU A 6 9.27 8.91 15.26
C GLU A 6 9.15 8.92 13.74
N ASP A 7 8.74 10.03 13.12
CA ASP A 7 8.76 10.19 11.67
C ASP A 7 10.19 10.07 11.12
N ASN A 8 11.20 10.61 11.81
CA ASN A 8 12.60 10.50 11.38
C ASN A 8 13.11 9.05 11.42
N GLU A 9 12.76 8.28 12.46
CA GLU A 9 13.12 6.85 12.55
C GLU A 9 12.43 6.04 11.45
N PHE A 10 11.14 6.23 11.24
CA PHE A 10 10.39 5.59 10.17
C PHE A 10 11.05 5.80 8.81
N TYR A 11 11.32 7.05 8.43
CA TYR A 11 11.94 7.36 7.14
C TYR A 11 13.37 6.81 7.03
N LYS A 12 14.13 6.75 8.13
CA LYS A 12 15.46 6.15 8.14
C LYS A 12 15.43 4.66 7.79
N ILE A 13 14.43 3.91 8.30
CA ILE A 13 14.25 2.48 8.05
C ILE A 13 14.01 2.17 6.56
N ILE A 14 13.31 3.05 5.85
CA ILE A 14 12.87 2.82 4.47
C ILE A 14 13.58 3.70 3.43
N ASN A 15 14.58 4.47 3.83
CA ASN A 15 15.22 5.47 2.98
C ASN A 15 15.82 4.87 1.69
N ASP A 16 16.45 3.71 1.78
CA ASP A 16 17.01 3.00 0.63
C ASP A 16 15.92 2.58 -0.37
N ILE A 17 14.77 2.13 0.11
CA ILE A 17 13.62 1.75 -0.73
C ILE A 17 13.03 2.99 -1.40
N LEU A 18 12.84 4.08 -0.67
CA LEU A 18 12.28 5.33 -1.19
C LEU A 18 13.16 6.01 -2.25
N ASN A 19 14.47 5.72 -2.27
CA ASN A 19 15.42 6.24 -3.26
C ASN A 19 15.69 5.26 -4.41
N ASN A 20 15.09 4.07 -4.40
CA ASN A 20 15.24 3.09 -5.48
C ASN A 20 14.40 3.50 -6.70
N GLN A 21 15.04 3.56 -7.89
CA GLN A 21 14.40 4.02 -9.12
C GLN A 21 13.24 3.12 -9.57
N GLU A 22 13.35 1.80 -9.36
CA GLU A 22 12.28 0.87 -9.71
C GLU A 22 11.08 1.02 -8.77
N PHE A 23 11.32 1.20 -7.47
CA PHE A 23 10.25 1.46 -6.51
C PHE A 23 9.55 2.79 -6.78
N LEU A 24 10.27 3.81 -7.24
CA LEU A 24 9.70 5.12 -7.57
C LEU A 24 8.71 5.07 -8.75
N LYS A 25 8.78 4.07 -9.64
CA LYS A 25 7.81 3.87 -10.73
C LYS A 25 6.38 3.66 -10.20
N LEU A 26 6.23 3.16 -8.97
CA LEU A 26 4.92 3.01 -8.34
C LEU A 26 4.16 4.33 -8.16
N LYS A 27 4.81 5.49 -8.31
CA LYS A 27 4.16 6.80 -8.32
C LYS A 27 3.25 7.00 -9.53
N GLU A 28 3.54 6.31 -10.63
CA GLU A 28 2.78 6.36 -11.87
C GLU A 28 1.69 5.27 -11.96
N GLU A 29 1.73 4.30 -11.04
CA GLU A 29 0.78 3.19 -10.96
C GLU A 29 -0.41 3.58 -10.05
N PHE A 30 -1.58 3.85 -10.65
CA PHE A 30 -2.75 4.35 -9.91
C PHE A 30 -3.78 3.25 -9.63
N HIS A 31 -4.26 3.20 -8.39
CA HIS A 31 -5.33 2.33 -7.97
C HIS A 31 -6.32 3.09 -7.07
N HIS A 32 -7.61 3.07 -7.41
CA HIS A 32 -8.66 3.76 -6.63
C HIS A 32 -8.39 5.24 -6.29
N GLY A 33 -7.75 5.99 -7.20
CA GLY A 33 -7.52 7.44 -7.05
C GLY A 33 -6.24 7.84 -6.32
N ILE A 34 -5.46 6.87 -5.85
CA ILE A 34 -4.11 7.11 -5.29
C ILE A 34 -3.07 6.26 -6.01
N SER A 35 -1.81 6.69 -5.97
CA SER A 35 -0.72 5.86 -6.49
C SER A 35 -0.42 4.68 -5.57
N ARG A 36 0.03 3.56 -6.15
CA ARG A 36 0.49 2.38 -5.39
C ARG A 36 1.63 2.74 -4.43
N TYR A 37 2.49 3.70 -4.82
CA TYR A 37 3.49 4.29 -3.94
C TYR A 37 2.87 4.88 -2.65
N THR A 38 1.83 5.69 -2.79
CA THR A 38 1.15 6.33 -1.65
C THR A 38 0.46 5.29 -0.78
N HIS A 39 -0.22 4.31 -1.39
CA HIS A 39 -0.84 3.19 -0.69
C HIS A 39 0.20 2.41 0.13
N SER A 40 1.30 1.97 -0.50
CA SER A 40 2.39 1.24 0.17
C SER A 40 2.99 2.03 1.34
N LEU A 41 3.14 3.35 1.19
CA LEU A 41 3.62 4.21 2.27
C LEU A 41 2.63 4.29 3.44
N ASN A 42 1.32 4.34 3.17
CA ASN A 42 0.28 4.33 4.19
C ASN A 42 0.26 3.00 4.95
N VAL A 43 0.34 1.87 4.24
CA VAL A 43 0.41 0.53 4.84
C VAL A 43 1.67 0.39 5.70
N ALA A 44 2.82 0.85 5.22
CA ALA A 44 4.07 0.84 5.98
C ALA A 44 3.97 1.68 7.27
N LYS A 45 3.36 2.87 7.22
CA LYS A 45 3.15 3.71 8.42
C LYS A 45 2.25 3.03 9.45
N ILE A 46 1.12 2.48 9.03
CA ILE A 46 0.20 1.75 9.92
C ILE A 46 0.94 0.56 10.54
N SER A 47 1.66 -0.21 9.72
CA SER A 47 2.42 -1.37 10.16
C SER A 47 3.52 -1.01 11.16
N TYR A 48 4.23 0.10 10.94
CA TYR A 48 5.26 0.62 11.85
C TYR A 48 4.70 0.90 13.25
N TYR A 49 3.62 1.66 13.35
CA TYR A 49 3.04 1.99 14.66
C TYR A 49 2.45 0.77 15.36
N LEU A 50 1.74 -0.09 14.62
CA LEU A 50 1.17 -1.32 15.19
C LEU A 50 2.25 -2.29 15.67
N SER A 51 3.33 -2.46 14.90
CA SER A 51 4.42 -3.37 15.28
C SER A 51 5.20 -2.86 16.50
N LYS A 52 5.44 -1.56 16.60
CA LYS A 52 6.03 -0.96 17.82
C LYS A 52 5.13 -1.17 19.05
N PHE A 53 3.83 -0.94 18.91
CA PHE A 53 2.87 -1.17 19.99
C PHE A 53 2.84 -2.63 20.44
N LEU A 54 2.90 -3.57 19.50
CA LEU A 54 2.88 -5.01 19.76
C LEU A 54 4.26 -5.58 20.11
N LYS A 55 5.31 -4.75 20.14
CA LYS A 55 6.71 -5.15 20.42
C LYS A 55 7.22 -6.24 19.47
N LEU A 56 6.84 -6.14 18.18
CA LEU A 56 7.35 -6.99 17.11
C LEU A 56 8.57 -6.33 16.43
N ASP A 57 9.19 -7.04 15.49
CA ASP A 57 10.30 -6.51 14.68
C ASP A 57 9.77 -5.45 13.71
N TYR A 58 9.66 -4.21 14.21
CA TYR A 58 9.07 -3.10 13.47
C TYR A 58 9.89 -2.66 12.26
N GLU A 59 11.22 -2.84 12.27
CA GLU A 59 12.06 -2.51 11.11
C GLU A 59 11.76 -3.44 9.93
N ARG A 60 11.80 -4.75 10.17
CA ARG A 60 11.45 -5.76 9.16
C ARG A 60 10.03 -5.58 8.65
N ILE A 61 9.07 -5.44 9.55
CA ILE A 61 7.65 -5.30 9.21
C ILE A 61 7.42 -4.06 8.35
N THR A 62 8.02 -2.92 8.71
CA THR A 62 7.86 -1.66 7.97
C THR A 62 8.40 -1.77 6.56
N ARG A 63 9.59 -2.37 6.38
CA ARG A 63 10.19 -2.59 5.06
C ARG A 63 9.36 -3.55 4.21
N ALA A 64 8.96 -4.69 4.76
CA ALA A 64 8.12 -5.66 4.06
C ALA A 64 6.74 -5.08 3.70
N ALA A 65 6.15 -4.29 4.59
CA ALA A 65 4.89 -3.58 4.35
C ALA A 65 5.02 -2.53 3.23
N LEU A 66 6.15 -1.82 3.12
CA LEU A 66 6.39 -0.90 2.02
C LEU A 66 6.51 -1.63 0.68
N LEU A 67 7.04 -2.84 0.68
CA LEU A 67 7.30 -3.65 -0.51
C LEU A 67 6.14 -4.60 -0.89
N HIS A 68 5.04 -4.65 -0.10
CA HIS A 68 3.99 -5.66 -0.30
C HIS A 68 3.33 -5.61 -1.68
N ASP A 69 3.25 -4.43 -2.28
CA ASP A 69 2.67 -4.14 -3.59
C ASP A 69 3.72 -3.64 -4.63
N PHE A 70 4.97 -4.04 -4.46
CA PHE A 70 6.06 -3.67 -5.37
C PHE A 70 6.01 -4.46 -6.68
N TYR A 71 4.99 -4.16 -7.51
CA TYR A 71 4.85 -4.68 -8.88
C TYR A 71 4.34 -3.58 -9.81
N LEU A 72 4.57 -3.73 -11.12
CA LEU A 72 4.10 -2.83 -12.15
C LEU A 72 2.94 -3.46 -12.93
N ASP A 73 1.95 -2.67 -13.36
CA ASP A 73 0.79 -3.16 -14.11
C ASP A 73 1.20 -3.86 -15.41
N GLN A 74 2.31 -3.43 -16.02
CA GLN A 74 2.86 -4.06 -17.21
C GLN A 74 3.24 -5.54 -16.99
N GLU A 75 3.67 -5.91 -15.79
CA GLU A 75 4.05 -7.29 -15.45
C GLU A 75 2.83 -8.23 -15.40
N LEU A 76 1.65 -7.67 -15.15
CA LEU A 76 0.39 -8.39 -14.98
C LEU A 76 -0.62 -8.14 -16.12
N LYS A 77 -0.22 -7.44 -17.18
CA LYS A 77 -1.10 -7.04 -18.30
C LYS A 77 -1.84 -8.17 -18.99
N ASN A 78 -1.30 -9.39 -18.93
CA ASN A 78 -1.91 -10.58 -19.55
C ASN A 78 -2.91 -11.30 -18.63
N TYR A 79 -3.13 -10.80 -17.41
CA TYR A 79 -4.03 -11.41 -16.44
C TYR A 79 -5.30 -10.58 -16.29
N ASN A 80 -6.43 -11.26 -16.05
CA ASN A 80 -7.65 -10.58 -15.67
C ASN A 80 -7.58 -10.09 -14.22
N LYS A 81 -8.52 -9.23 -13.82
CA LYS A 81 -8.54 -8.59 -12.49
C LYS A 81 -8.43 -9.59 -11.33
N LEU A 82 -9.14 -10.72 -11.41
CA LEU A 82 -9.09 -11.74 -10.36
C LEU A 82 -7.73 -12.44 -10.30
N GLN A 83 -7.16 -12.76 -11.46
CA GLN A 83 -5.82 -13.35 -11.55
C GLN A 83 -4.75 -12.38 -11.03
N THR A 84 -4.88 -11.09 -11.33
CA THR A 84 -4.00 -10.05 -10.79
C THR A 84 -4.05 -10.03 -9.26
N LEU A 85 -5.25 -10.04 -8.66
CA LEU A 85 -5.41 -10.10 -7.20
C LEU A 85 -4.74 -11.32 -6.55
N VAL A 86 -4.71 -12.46 -7.24
CA VAL A 86 -4.09 -13.69 -6.73
C VAL A 86 -2.58 -13.69 -6.92
N LYS A 87 -2.08 -13.07 -8.00
CA LYS A 87 -0.69 -13.22 -8.45
C LYS A 87 0.22 -12.05 -8.04
N HIS A 88 -0.31 -10.83 -7.89
CA HIS A 88 0.54 -9.69 -7.60
C HIS A 88 1.44 -9.86 -6.36
N PRO A 89 1.04 -10.59 -5.29
CA PRO A 89 1.93 -10.78 -4.14
C PRO A 89 3.22 -11.52 -4.50
N LEU A 90 3.15 -12.46 -5.46
CA LEU A 90 4.32 -13.21 -5.93
C LEU A 90 5.25 -12.33 -6.78
N TYR A 91 4.68 -11.47 -7.63
CA TYR A 91 5.45 -10.49 -8.40
C TYR A 91 6.10 -9.47 -7.49
N ALA A 92 5.37 -8.92 -6.52
CA ALA A 92 5.91 -8.01 -5.51
C ALA A 92 7.07 -8.65 -4.72
N SER A 93 6.93 -9.92 -4.32
CA SER A 93 7.98 -10.68 -3.64
C SER A 93 9.20 -10.92 -4.52
N SER A 94 8.99 -11.21 -5.81
CA SER A 94 10.09 -11.38 -6.78
C SER A 94 10.85 -10.08 -6.99
N ASN A 95 10.15 -8.96 -7.19
CA ASN A 95 10.77 -7.65 -7.34
C ASN A 95 11.50 -7.21 -6.06
N ALA A 96 10.88 -7.43 -4.89
CA ALA A 96 11.52 -7.15 -3.61
C ALA A 96 12.83 -7.94 -3.45
N SER A 97 12.84 -9.23 -3.81
CA SER A 97 14.04 -10.09 -3.74
C SER A 97 15.12 -9.70 -4.77
N LEU A 98 14.73 -9.07 -5.88
CA LEU A 98 15.68 -8.63 -6.92
C LEU A 98 16.43 -7.37 -6.52
N TYR A 99 15.77 -6.44 -5.85
CA TYR A 99 16.32 -5.11 -5.57
C TYR A 99 16.73 -4.90 -4.11
N PHE A 100 16.25 -5.75 -3.20
CA PHE A 100 16.51 -5.61 -1.76
C PHE A 100 16.82 -6.96 -1.13
N ASP A 101 17.62 -6.93 -0.07
CA ASP A 101 17.85 -8.10 0.76
C ASP A 101 16.64 -8.34 1.67
N ILE A 102 15.82 -9.34 1.34
CA ILE A 102 14.64 -9.73 2.10
C ILE A 102 14.77 -11.18 2.62
N ASP A 103 14.48 -11.35 3.90
CA ASP A 103 14.49 -12.66 4.54
C ASP A 103 13.19 -13.46 4.30
N ASN A 104 13.15 -14.69 4.77
CA ASN A 104 11.99 -15.57 4.63
C ASN A 104 10.72 -15.03 5.33
N VAL A 105 10.87 -14.26 6.41
CA VAL A 105 9.74 -13.65 7.11
C VAL A 105 9.17 -12.53 6.25
N SER A 106 10.01 -11.61 5.77
CA SER A 106 9.63 -10.53 4.86
C SER A 106 8.99 -11.08 3.58
N LYS A 107 9.55 -12.15 3.03
CA LYS A 107 8.98 -12.83 1.86
C LYS A 107 7.57 -13.36 2.15
N ASN A 108 7.36 -14.04 3.28
CA ASN A 108 6.02 -14.52 3.64
C ASN A 108 5.04 -13.36 3.91
N ILE A 109 5.49 -12.25 4.52
CA ILE A 109 4.67 -11.05 4.69
C ILE A 109 4.13 -10.59 3.34
N ILE A 110 5.02 -10.41 2.35
CA ILE A 110 4.66 -9.92 1.02
C ILE A 110 3.76 -10.93 0.30
N GLU A 111 4.11 -12.22 0.27
CA GLU A 111 3.40 -13.23 -0.50
C GLU A 111 2.01 -13.56 0.06
N SER A 112 1.79 -13.39 1.37
CA SER A 112 0.54 -13.79 2.02
C SER A 112 -0.42 -12.63 2.34
N HIS A 113 -0.08 -11.37 2.03
CA HIS A 113 -0.90 -10.23 2.45
C HIS A 113 -2.34 -10.28 1.91
N MET A 114 -2.57 -10.92 0.76
CA MET A 114 -3.89 -11.10 0.16
C MET A 114 -4.63 -12.37 0.62
N PHE A 115 -4.11 -13.10 1.61
CA PHE A 115 -4.82 -14.28 2.11
C PHE A 115 -6.23 -13.91 2.64
N PRO A 116 -7.28 -14.70 2.36
CA PRO A 116 -7.32 -16.02 1.71
C PRO A 116 -7.44 -15.99 0.17
N LEU A 117 -7.41 -14.84 -0.48
CA LEU A 117 -7.49 -14.74 -1.93
C LEU A 117 -6.26 -15.32 -2.65
N CYS A 118 -5.07 -15.08 -2.09
CA CYS A 118 -3.84 -15.73 -2.56
C CYS A 118 -3.66 -17.13 -1.93
N LYS A 119 -2.81 -17.96 -2.55
CA LYS A 119 -2.57 -19.35 -2.11
C LYS A 119 -1.59 -19.45 -0.94
N VAL A 120 -0.77 -18.41 -0.73
CA VAL A 120 0.25 -18.42 0.32
C VAL A 120 -0.40 -18.07 1.66
N MET A 121 -0.24 -18.94 2.64
CA MET A 121 -0.76 -18.72 3.99
C MET A 121 0.20 -17.86 4.83
N PRO A 122 -0.33 -16.96 5.67
CA PRO A 122 0.48 -16.23 6.65
C PRO A 122 1.02 -17.21 7.70
N LYS A 123 2.34 -17.30 7.81
CA LYS A 123 3.04 -18.17 8.76
C LYS A 123 3.47 -17.47 10.03
N TYR A 124 3.50 -16.14 10.01
CA TYR A 124 4.04 -15.29 11.07
C TYR A 124 2.99 -14.27 11.53
N LYS A 125 3.12 -13.80 12.77
CA LYS A 125 2.28 -12.72 13.33
C LYS A 125 2.43 -11.43 12.51
N GLU A 126 3.64 -11.19 12.02
CA GLU A 126 4.02 -10.09 11.16
C GLU A 126 3.23 -10.09 9.85
N SER A 127 3.02 -11.27 9.26
CA SER A 127 2.23 -11.43 8.03
C SER A 127 0.76 -11.09 8.24
N LEU A 128 0.19 -11.49 9.38
CA LEU A 128 -1.19 -11.14 9.75
C LEU A 128 -1.33 -9.64 10.00
N LEU A 129 -0.34 -9.02 10.66
CA LEU A 129 -0.32 -7.59 10.94
C LEU A 129 -0.33 -6.77 9.66
N VAL A 130 0.55 -7.09 8.70
CA VAL A 130 0.63 -6.35 7.43
C VAL A 130 -0.62 -6.57 6.58
N SER A 131 -1.15 -7.79 6.52
CA SER A 131 -2.43 -8.06 5.85
C SER A 131 -3.59 -7.26 6.46
N PHE A 132 -3.61 -7.06 7.78
CA PHE A 132 -4.60 -6.20 8.44
C PHE A 132 -4.37 -4.72 8.13
N ALA A 133 -3.13 -4.24 8.20
CA ALA A 133 -2.75 -2.86 7.90
C ALA A 133 -3.11 -2.45 6.47
N ASP A 134 -2.88 -3.34 5.50
CA ASP A 134 -3.28 -3.18 4.10
C ASP A 134 -4.79 -2.96 3.96
N LYS A 135 -5.60 -3.85 4.53
CA LYS A 135 -7.07 -3.73 4.47
C LYS A 135 -7.59 -2.47 5.16
N LEU A 136 -6.95 -2.05 6.25
CA LEU A 136 -7.29 -0.81 6.94
C LEU A 136 -6.96 0.43 6.10
N ALA A 137 -5.78 0.46 5.47
CA ALA A 137 -5.38 1.53 4.55
C ALA A 137 -6.34 1.61 3.35
N ALA A 138 -6.58 0.49 2.68
CA ALA A 138 -7.49 0.42 1.53
C ALA A 138 -8.92 0.88 1.87
N SER A 139 -9.45 0.48 3.02
CA SER A 139 -10.78 0.91 3.49
C SER A 139 -10.86 2.42 3.69
N LYS A 140 -9.84 3.02 4.33
CA LYS A 140 -9.76 4.48 4.53
C LYS A 140 -9.66 5.22 3.18
N GLU A 141 -8.81 4.75 2.28
CA GLU A 141 -8.58 5.35 0.97
C GLU A 141 -9.83 5.31 0.09
N MET A 142 -10.53 4.18 0.06
CA MET A 142 -11.81 4.05 -0.65
C MET A 142 -12.89 4.96 -0.07
N SER A 143 -12.95 5.12 1.24
CA SER A 143 -13.92 6.00 1.91
C SER A 143 -13.65 7.47 1.56
N CYS A 144 -12.41 7.90 1.62
CA CYS A 144 -11.99 9.25 1.23
C CYS A 144 -12.29 9.53 -0.25
N TYR A 145 -11.99 8.58 -1.14
CA TYR A 145 -12.26 8.69 -2.58
C TYR A 145 -13.76 8.86 -2.85
N LYS A 146 -14.61 8.03 -2.24
CA LYS A 146 -16.07 8.13 -2.40
C LYS A 146 -16.60 9.46 -1.91
N ILE A 147 -16.17 9.94 -0.75
CA ILE A 147 -16.60 11.24 -0.18
C ILE A 147 -16.19 12.37 -1.12
N THR A 148 -14.94 12.40 -1.59
CA THR A 148 -14.42 13.43 -2.49
C THR A 148 -15.20 13.46 -3.81
N THR A 149 -15.43 12.30 -4.41
CA THR A 149 -16.19 12.16 -5.66
C THR A 149 -17.63 12.66 -5.49
N THR A 150 -18.29 12.27 -4.39
CA THR A 150 -19.65 12.69 -4.08
C THR A 150 -19.72 14.20 -3.88
N CYS A 151 -18.83 14.79 -3.10
CA CYS A 151 -18.76 16.23 -2.90
C CYS A 151 -18.54 16.99 -4.22
N SER A 152 -17.66 16.50 -5.09
CA SER A 152 -17.41 17.13 -6.41
C SER A 152 -18.66 17.12 -7.29
N ILE A 153 -19.43 16.02 -7.31
CA ILE A 153 -20.70 15.93 -8.06
C ILE A 153 -21.71 16.95 -7.52
N TRP A 154 -21.85 17.07 -6.19
CA TRP A 154 -22.76 18.05 -5.59
C TRP A 154 -22.35 19.51 -5.87
N ILE A 155 -21.06 19.82 -5.85
CA ILE A 155 -20.55 21.16 -6.20
C ILE A 155 -20.88 21.47 -7.66
N LEU A 156 -20.64 20.56 -8.61
CA LEU A 156 -21.00 20.75 -10.02
C LEU A 156 -22.50 20.92 -10.21
N PHE A 157 -23.32 20.17 -9.48
CA PHE A 157 -24.78 20.32 -9.52
C PHE A 157 -25.22 21.72 -9.04
N ILE A 158 -24.65 22.19 -7.93
CA ILE A 158 -24.94 23.53 -7.38
C ILE A 158 -24.54 24.63 -8.39
N ILE A 159 -23.35 24.54 -8.99
CA ILE A 159 -22.88 25.49 -10.01
C ILE A 159 -23.85 25.52 -11.18
N ASN A 160 -24.28 24.35 -11.71
CA ASN A 160 -25.27 24.31 -12.79
C ASN A 160 -26.62 24.95 -12.41
N MET A 161 -27.09 24.69 -11.19
CA MET A 161 -28.34 25.33 -10.69
C MET A 161 -28.26 26.86 -10.65
N ILE A 162 -27.10 27.41 -10.27
CA ILE A 162 -26.85 28.84 -10.20
C ILE A 162 -26.78 29.42 -11.62
N THR A 163 -26.07 28.79 -12.54
CA THR A 163 -25.90 29.27 -13.91
C THR A 163 -27.22 29.27 -14.70
N VAL A 164 -28.07 28.25 -14.53
CA VAL A 164 -29.40 28.17 -15.17
C VAL A 164 -30.34 29.23 -14.63
N LYS A 165 -30.20 29.70 -13.38
CA LYS A 165 -31.03 30.73 -12.76
C LYS A 165 -30.64 32.14 -13.18
N MET A 166 -29.45 32.33 -13.79
CA MET A 166 -28.92 33.63 -14.23
C MET A 166 -29.08 33.88 -15.73
N SER A 167 -29.58 32.92 -16.48
CA SER A 167 -29.96 33.05 -17.90
C SER A 167 -31.49 33.16 -18.03
#